data_538ed9fe1b49a6470daf17544b74511a
#
_entry.id   538ed9fe1b49a6470daf17544b74511a
#
_cell.length_a   1.000
_cell.length_b   1.000
_cell.length_c   1.000
_cell.angle_alpha   90.00
_cell.angle_beta   90.00
_cell.angle_gamma   90.00
#
_symmetry.space_group_name_H-M   'P 1'
#
loop_
_entity.id
_entity.type
_entity.pdbx_description
1 polymer ?
#
loop_
_entity_poly.entity_id
_entity_poly.type
_entity_poly.pdbx_seq_one_letter_code
_entity_poly.pdbx_strand_id
1 'polypeptide(L)'
;MKIERVSSLRNIERLSKIIFINFISLENQPDIQFSIEDIKSTLSSSSLIGWLLLDDDSRIVGYLIGTSKELGDGRFVYYLSYFYIIQKYRGTGLGKRMLLMCIDYITKMNIKFILLISQIGSPAYKLYMNLGFLPDPVITLRNKDYKLLIYYTD
;
A
#
# COMPACT_ATOMS: atom_id res chain seq x y z
N MET A 1 -20.01 2.72 -5.16
CA MET A 1 -18.63 2.48 -4.70
C MET A 1 -18.61 1.62 -3.45
N LYS A 2 -17.82 0.58 -3.45
CA LYS A 2 -17.72 -0.34 -2.34
C LYS A 2 -16.26 -0.62 -2.02
N ILE A 3 -15.89 -0.58 -0.73
CA ILE A 3 -14.58 -1.00 -0.25
C ILE A 3 -14.75 -2.39 0.35
N GLU A 4 -13.98 -3.36 -0.17
CA GLU A 4 -14.10 -4.76 0.21
C GLU A 4 -12.75 -5.30 0.66
N ARG A 5 -12.73 -6.09 1.76
CA ARG A 5 -11.52 -6.77 2.20
C ARG A 5 -11.06 -7.78 1.16
N VAL A 6 -9.75 -7.80 0.90
CA VAL A 6 -9.17 -8.86 0.08
C VAL A 6 -9.23 -10.15 0.88
N SER A 7 -10.10 -11.06 0.45
CA SER A 7 -10.10 -12.41 0.99
C SER A 7 -9.07 -13.24 0.23
N SER A 8 -8.29 -14.02 0.96
CA SER A 8 -7.19 -14.82 0.43
C SER A 8 -7.58 -15.61 -0.81
N LEU A 9 -6.70 -15.61 -1.81
CA LEU A 9 -6.62 -16.57 -2.90
C LEU A 9 -7.62 -16.45 -4.06
N ARG A 10 -8.65 -15.61 -3.98
CA ARG A 10 -9.53 -15.40 -5.11
C ARG A 10 -8.95 -14.34 -6.04
N ASN A 11 -8.74 -14.70 -7.30
CA ASN A 11 -8.32 -13.77 -8.36
C ASN A 11 -6.91 -13.21 -8.21
N ILE A 12 -5.96 -13.96 -7.59
CA ILE A 12 -4.56 -13.54 -7.49
C ILE A 12 -3.99 -13.21 -8.87
N GLU A 13 -4.26 -14.04 -9.87
CA GLU A 13 -3.80 -13.82 -11.25
C GLU A 13 -4.33 -12.50 -11.84
N ARG A 14 -5.61 -12.25 -11.69
CA ARG A 14 -6.23 -11.02 -12.20
C ARG A 14 -5.72 -9.79 -11.46
N LEU A 15 -5.71 -9.84 -10.15
CA LEU A 15 -5.28 -8.70 -9.32
C LEU A 15 -3.80 -8.41 -9.54
N SER A 16 -2.94 -9.44 -9.64
CA SER A 16 -1.52 -9.26 -9.90
C SER A 16 -1.26 -8.57 -11.24
N LYS A 17 -2.04 -8.89 -12.27
CA LYS A 17 -1.94 -8.22 -13.57
C LYS A 17 -2.36 -6.76 -13.50
N ILE A 18 -3.44 -6.47 -12.78
CA ILE A 18 -3.92 -5.09 -12.59
C ILE A 18 -2.85 -4.25 -11.87
N ILE A 19 -2.29 -4.78 -10.78
CA ILE A 19 -1.23 -4.10 -10.04
C ILE A 19 0.00 -3.89 -10.92
N PHE A 20 0.44 -4.92 -11.63
CA PHE A 20 1.61 -4.87 -12.49
C PHE A 20 1.47 -3.80 -13.59
N ILE A 21 0.33 -3.75 -14.25
CA ILE A 21 0.06 -2.75 -15.30
C ILE A 21 0.13 -1.33 -14.75
N ASN A 22 -0.41 -1.11 -13.55
CA ASN A 22 -0.39 0.21 -12.94
C ASN A 22 1.03 0.66 -12.56
N PHE A 23 1.91 -0.29 -12.18
CA PHE A 23 3.31 0.04 -11.86
C PHE A 23 4.20 0.17 -13.09
N ILE A 24 3.88 -0.49 -14.19
CA ILE A 24 4.57 -0.28 -15.47
C ILE A 24 4.46 1.17 -15.92
N SER A 25 3.32 1.82 -15.67
CA SER A 25 3.15 3.23 -16.01
C SER A 25 4.02 4.18 -15.17
N LEU A 26 4.66 3.68 -14.11
CA LEU A 26 5.62 4.41 -13.29
C LEU A 26 7.08 4.11 -13.68
N GLU A 27 7.32 3.68 -14.89
CA GLU A 27 8.58 3.09 -15.41
C GLU A 27 9.83 3.98 -15.35
N ASN A 28 9.72 5.22 -14.98
CA ASN A 28 10.88 6.10 -14.88
C ASN A 28 11.66 5.93 -13.56
N GLN A 29 11.47 4.78 -12.89
CA GLN A 29 12.09 4.50 -11.60
C GLN A 29 12.96 3.24 -11.69
N PRO A 30 14.24 3.40 -12.13
CA PRO A 30 15.11 2.25 -12.39
C PRO A 30 15.46 1.42 -11.14
N ASP A 31 15.25 1.97 -9.94
CA ASP A 31 15.62 1.30 -8.70
C ASP A 31 14.46 0.51 -8.08
N ILE A 32 13.25 0.60 -8.66
CA ILE A 32 12.10 -0.13 -8.16
C ILE A 32 11.74 -1.19 -9.20
N GLN A 33 12.25 -2.40 -8.98
CA GLN A 33 11.90 -3.55 -9.81
C GLN A 33 10.68 -4.24 -9.22
N PHE A 34 9.54 -4.04 -9.87
CA PHE A 34 8.35 -4.82 -9.57
C PHE A 34 8.22 -5.92 -10.60
N SER A 35 8.38 -7.16 -10.17
CA SER A 35 8.05 -8.29 -11.03
C SER A 35 6.63 -8.76 -10.70
N ILE A 36 5.95 -9.37 -11.68
CA ILE A 36 4.64 -9.96 -11.43
C ILE A 36 4.74 -11.08 -10.39
N GLU A 37 5.89 -11.75 -10.31
CA GLU A 37 6.13 -12.80 -9.32
C GLU A 37 6.18 -12.24 -7.90
N ASP A 38 6.79 -11.07 -7.70
CA ASP A 38 6.81 -10.40 -6.40
C ASP A 38 5.40 -10.00 -5.96
N ILE A 39 4.60 -9.50 -6.89
CA ILE A 39 3.21 -9.14 -6.63
C ILE A 39 2.40 -10.38 -6.23
N LYS A 40 2.55 -11.47 -6.99
CA LYS A 40 1.87 -12.74 -6.66
C LYS A 40 2.30 -13.28 -5.30
N SER A 41 3.58 -13.18 -5.00
CA SER A 41 4.11 -13.60 -3.70
C SER A 41 3.47 -12.82 -2.55
N THR A 42 3.34 -11.51 -2.70
CA THR A 42 2.67 -10.65 -1.72
C THR A 42 1.20 -11.05 -1.56
N LEU A 43 0.48 -11.24 -2.65
CA LEU A 43 -0.93 -11.61 -2.64
C LEU A 43 -1.18 -13.01 -2.09
N SER A 44 -0.18 -13.89 -2.17
CA SER A 44 -0.27 -15.27 -1.66
C SER A 44 0.19 -15.40 -0.20
N SER A 45 0.67 -14.30 0.40
CA SER A 45 1.15 -14.33 1.78
C SER A 45 0.03 -14.62 2.75
N SER A 46 0.31 -15.45 3.75
CA SER A 46 -0.62 -15.72 4.87
C SER A 46 -0.85 -14.49 5.76
N SER A 47 0.03 -13.49 5.68
CA SER A 47 -0.07 -12.24 6.43
C SER A 47 -0.66 -11.10 5.61
N LEU A 48 -1.31 -11.40 4.49
CA LEU A 48 -1.94 -10.42 3.62
C LEU A 48 -3.07 -9.69 4.34
N ILE A 49 -3.02 -8.37 4.29
CA ILE A 49 -4.08 -7.48 4.76
C ILE A 49 -4.28 -6.41 3.69
N GLY A 50 -5.48 -6.36 3.12
CA GLY A 50 -5.73 -5.41 2.05
C GLY A 50 -7.19 -5.18 1.76
N TRP A 51 -7.43 -4.20 0.90
CA TRP A 51 -8.79 -3.78 0.49
C TRP A 51 -8.80 -3.49 -1.00
N LEU A 52 -9.95 -3.76 -1.60
CA LEU A 52 -10.26 -3.38 -2.98
C LEU A 52 -11.31 -2.28 -2.98
N LEU A 53 -11.18 -1.34 -3.90
CA LEU A 53 -12.22 -0.38 -4.22
C LEU A 53 -12.93 -0.85 -5.48
N LEU A 54 -14.24 -1.08 -5.39
CA LEU A 54 -15.06 -1.57 -6.49
C LEU A 54 -16.05 -0.49 -6.92
N ASP A 55 -16.24 -0.35 -8.23
CA ASP A 55 -17.29 0.52 -8.77
C ASP A 55 -18.64 -0.19 -8.72
N ASP A 56 -19.69 0.48 -9.23
CA ASP A 56 -21.05 -0.06 -9.20
C ASP A 56 -21.22 -1.30 -10.08
N ASP A 57 -20.31 -1.51 -11.03
CA ASP A 57 -20.26 -2.70 -11.88
C ASP A 57 -19.31 -3.78 -11.33
N SER A 58 -18.89 -3.65 -10.08
CA SER A 58 -17.96 -4.57 -9.39
C SER A 58 -16.58 -4.67 -10.05
N ARG A 59 -16.16 -3.62 -10.78
CA ARG A 59 -14.82 -3.54 -11.32
C ARG A 59 -13.85 -3.00 -10.29
N ILE A 60 -12.62 -3.53 -10.29
CA ILE A 60 -11.56 -3.06 -9.38
C ILE A 60 -11.05 -1.72 -9.92
N VAL A 61 -11.28 -0.66 -9.17
CA VAL A 61 -10.85 0.71 -9.52
C VAL A 61 -9.83 1.27 -8.53
N GLY A 62 -9.48 0.51 -7.52
CA GLY A 62 -8.43 0.85 -6.57
C GLY A 62 -8.11 -0.32 -5.66
N TYR A 63 -6.97 -0.24 -5.00
CA TYR A 63 -6.55 -1.26 -4.04
C TYR A 63 -5.55 -0.67 -3.05
N LEU A 64 -5.53 -1.27 -1.88
CA LEU A 64 -4.53 -1.03 -0.83
C LEU A 64 -4.10 -2.39 -0.32
N ILE A 65 -2.85 -2.77 -0.55
CA ILE A 65 -2.35 -4.12 -0.29
C ILE A 65 -1.07 -4.03 0.52
N GLY A 66 -1.01 -4.83 1.58
CA GLY A 66 0.19 -4.96 2.38
C GLY A 66 0.23 -6.27 3.14
N THR A 67 1.30 -6.45 3.88
CA THR A 67 1.53 -7.65 4.68
C THR A 67 2.12 -7.26 6.03
N SER A 68 1.79 -8.02 7.07
CA SER A 68 2.48 -7.90 8.35
C SER A 68 3.76 -8.72 8.29
N LYS A 69 4.84 -8.19 8.85
CA LYS A 69 6.13 -8.87 8.86
C LYS A 69 7.06 -8.37 9.96
N GLU A 70 8.02 -9.19 10.33
CA GLU A 70 9.09 -8.80 11.22
C GLU A 70 10.26 -8.25 10.41
N LEU A 71 10.76 -7.08 10.80
CA LEU A 71 11.94 -6.48 10.19
C LEU A 71 13.22 -7.01 10.85
N GLY A 72 14.35 -6.88 10.13
CA GLY A 72 15.65 -7.29 10.67
C GLY A 72 16.09 -6.53 11.92
N ASP A 73 15.49 -5.37 12.20
CA ASP A 73 15.74 -4.59 13.41
C ASP A 73 14.85 -4.98 14.60
N GLY A 74 14.01 -6.02 14.44
CA GLY A 74 13.14 -6.55 15.48
C GLY A 74 11.73 -5.94 15.56
N ARG A 75 11.44 -4.92 14.76
CA ARG A 75 10.09 -4.36 14.71
C ARG A 75 9.15 -5.28 13.96
N PHE A 76 7.93 -5.48 14.48
CA PHE A 76 6.84 -6.13 13.76
C PHE A 76 5.93 -5.05 13.18
N VAL A 77 5.79 -5.04 11.86
CA VAL A 77 5.15 -3.94 11.14
C VAL A 77 4.11 -4.45 10.16
N TYR A 78 3.18 -3.56 9.80
CA TYR A 78 2.41 -3.70 8.56
C TYR A 78 3.15 -2.91 7.48
N TYR A 79 3.55 -3.59 6.42
CA TYR A 79 4.21 -2.96 5.28
C TYR A 79 3.21 -2.80 4.15
N LEU A 80 2.88 -1.55 3.82
CA LEU A 80 1.97 -1.21 2.73
C LEU A 80 2.75 -1.22 1.43
N SER A 81 2.49 -2.23 0.60
CA SER A 81 3.26 -2.47 -0.63
C SER A 81 2.67 -1.77 -1.85
N TYR A 82 1.33 -1.78 -2.00
CA TYR A 82 0.66 -1.26 -3.18
C TYR A 82 -0.59 -0.49 -2.79
N PHE A 83 -0.64 0.77 -3.20
CA PHE A 83 -1.80 1.62 -2.98
C PHE A 83 -2.06 2.46 -4.22
N TYR A 84 -3.23 2.29 -4.82
CA TYR A 84 -3.56 2.92 -6.09
C TYR A 84 -5.07 3.12 -6.21
N ILE A 85 -5.45 4.27 -6.76
CA ILE A 85 -6.82 4.54 -7.19
C ILE A 85 -6.74 5.09 -8.60
N ILE A 86 -7.58 4.61 -9.51
CA ILE A 86 -7.55 5.08 -10.89
C ILE A 86 -7.86 6.58 -10.93
N GLN A 87 -7.27 7.27 -11.89
CA GLN A 87 -7.28 8.73 -11.95
C GLN A 87 -8.69 9.32 -11.87
N LYS A 88 -9.64 8.69 -12.52
CA LYS A 88 -11.05 9.13 -12.56
C LYS A 88 -11.65 9.35 -11.16
N TYR A 89 -11.23 8.56 -10.18
CA TYR A 89 -11.78 8.61 -8.81
C TYR A 89 -10.86 9.30 -7.81
N ARG A 90 -9.77 9.90 -8.27
CA ARG A 90 -8.86 10.67 -7.40
C ARG A 90 -9.47 12.02 -7.08
N GLY A 91 -9.04 12.61 -5.95
CA GLY A 91 -9.50 13.92 -5.51
C GLY A 91 -10.90 13.92 -4.88
N THR A 92 -11.45 12.73 -4.60
CA THR A 92 -12.79 12.55 -4.01
C THR A 92 -12.76 12.14 -2.53
N GLY A 93 -11.56 12.02 -1.95
CA GLY A 93 -11.39 11.55 -0.58
C GLY A 93 -11.38 10.05 -0.40
N LEU A 94 -11.49 9.26 -1.48
CA LEU A 94 -11.51 7.79 -1.41
C LEU A 94 -10.19 7.22 -0.94
N GLY A 95 -9.06 7.77 -1.40
CA GLY A 95 -7.74 7.33 -0.97
C GLY A 95 -7.52 7.55 0.52
N LYS A 96 -7.89 8.72 1.01
CA LYS A 96 -7.84 9.04 2.44
C LYS A 96 -8.71 8.08 3.24
N ARG A 97 -9.92 7.81 2.76
CA ARG A 97 -10.86 6.90 3.42
C ARG A 97 -10.30 5.49 3.53
N MET A 98 -9.73 4.96 2.45
CA MET A 98 -9.11 3.63 2.44
C MET A 98 -7.93 3.56 3.40
N LEU A 99 -7.08 4.60 3.40
CA LEU A 99 -5.92 4.64 4.28
C LEU A 99 -6.33 4.73 5.76
N LEU A 100 -7.36 5.51 6.08
CA LEU A 100 -7.88 5.59 7.44
C LEU A 100 -8.48 4.25 7.90
N MET A 101 -9.16 3.52 7.01
CA MET A 101 -9.65 2.17 7.30
C MET A 101 -8.50 1.21 7.60
N CYS A 102 -7.43 1.32 6.82
CA CYS A 102 -6.22 0.53 7.04
C CYS A 102 -5.60 0.82 8.41
N ILE A 103 -5.39 2.10 8.72
CA ILE A 103 -4.81 2.51 10.00
C ILE A 103 -5.66 1.98 11.17
N ASP A 104 -6.97 2.15 11.10
CA ASP A 104 -7.87 1.66 12.15
C ASP A 104 -7.77 0.14 12.33
N TYR A 105 -7.77 -0.60 11.24
CA TYR A 105 -7.67 -2.05 11.27
C TYR A 105 -6.34 -2.53 11.87
N ILE A 106 -5.24 -1.95 11.45
CA ILE A 106 -3.91 -2.30 11.94
C ILE A 106 -3.75 -1.94 13.42
N THR A 107 -4.31 -0.81 13.82
CA THR A 107 -4.33 -0.39 15.23
C THR A 107 -5.08 -1.41 16.09
N LYS A 108 -6.24 -1.87 15.64
CA LYS A 108 -7.05 -2.87 16.35
C LYS A 108 -6.38 -4.24 16.41
N MET A 109 -5.49 -4.55 15.48
CA MET A 109 -4.68 -5.77 15.51
C MET A 109 -3.46 -5.66 16.43
N ASN A 110 -3.27 -4.53 17.10
CA ASN A 110 -2.11 -4.27 17.97
C ASN A 110 -0.77 -4.31 17.23
N ILE A 111 -0.77 -4.02 15.94
CA ILE A 111 0.46 -3.79 15.19
C ILE A 111 0.83 -2.33 15.36
N LYS A 112 2.03 -2.06 15.88
CA LYS A 112 2.42 -0.74 16.34
C LYS A 112 2.91 0.20 15.25
N PHE A 113 3.29 -0.34 14.09
CA PHE A 113 3.95 0.42 13.04
C PHE A 113 3.33 0.09 11.67
N ILE A 114 3.08 1.15 10.88
CA ILE A 114 2.78 1.00 9.46
C ILE A 114 3.93 1.64 8.70
N LEU A 115 4.57 0.89 7.80
CA LEU A 115 5.66 1.37 6.97
C LEU A 115 5.26 1.35 5.50
N LEU A 116 5.78 2.33 4.77
CA LEU A 116 5.63 2.38 3.32
C LEU A 116 6.77 3.19 2.70
N ILE A 117 7.00 2.98 1.41
CA ILE A 117 7.94 3.78 0.63
C ILE A 117 7.13 4.71 -0.26
N SER A 118 7.47 6.00 -0.25
CA SER A 118 6.78 7.00 -1.06
C SER A 118 7.75 7.93 -1.76
N GLN A 119 7.40 8.31 -2.99
CA GLN A 119 8.14 9.30 -3.74
C GLN A 119 7.90 10.68 -3.13
N ILE A 120 8.99 11.39 -2.80
CA ILE A 120 8.93 12.72 -2.20
C ILE A 120 8.24 13.67 -3.18
N GLY A 121 7.29 14.46 -2.67
CA GLY A 121 6.57 15.45 -3.47
C GLY A 121 5.41 14.92 -4.29
N SER A 122 5.16 13.61 -4.30
CA SER A 122 3.99 13.05 -4.97
C SER A 122 2.70 13.40 -4.21
N PRO A 123 1.52 13.33 -4.86
CA PRO A 123 0.25 13.52 -4.14
C PRO A 123 0.06 12.52 -3.00
N ALA A 124 0.48 11.27 -3.19
CA ALA A 124 0.42 10.26 -2.14
C ALA A 124 1.31 10.62 -0.95
N TYR A 125 2.52 11.12 -1.21
CA TYR A 125 3.42 11.58 -0.16
C TYR A 125 2.77 12.65 0.72
N LYS A 126 2.11 13.63 0.10
CA LYS A 126 1.39 14.69 0.83
C LYS A 126 0.28 14.10 1.69
N LEU A 127 -0.46 13.14 1.15
CA LEU A 127 -1.53 12.47 1.90
C LEU A 127 -0.97 11.77 3.14
N TYR A 128 0.12 11.03 2.99
CA TYR A 128 0.74 10.32 4.12
C TYR A 128 1.23 11.31 5.18
N MET A 129 1.93 12.36 4.79
CA MET A 129 2.43 13.36 5.73
C MET A 129 1.29 14.07 6.47
N ASN A 130 0.20 14.39 5.77
CA ASN A 130 -0.97 15.02 6.38
C ASN A 130 -1.68 14.11 7.38
N LEU A 131 -1.58 12.80 7.23
CA LEU A 131 -2.18 11.83 8.15
C LEU A 131 -1.29 11.48 9.34
N GLY A 132 -0.06 12.00 9.38
CA GLY A 132 0.82 11.80 10.51
C GLY A 132 1.97 10.82 10.27
N PHE A 133 2.16 10.35 9.03
CA PHE A 133 3.37 9.58 8.71
C PHE A 133 4.61 10.47 8.83
N LEU A 134 5.71 9.88 9.27
CA LEU A 134 6.99 10.54 9.48
C LEU A 134 8.09 9.75 8.77
N PRO A 135 9.22 10.39 8.43
CA PRO A 135 10.38 9.61 7.98
C PRO A 135 10.79 8.59 9.02
N ASP A 136 11.09 7.36 8.57
CA ASP A 136 11.52 6.30 9.49
C ASP A 136 12.86 6.66 10.13
N PRO A 137 12.99 6.57 11.47
CA PRO A 137 14.23 6.96 12.15
C PRO A 137 15.34 5.92 12.03
N VAL A 138 15.02 4.68 11.62
CA VAL A 138 15.98 3.58 11.63
C VAL A 138 16.57 3.33 10.25
N ILE A 139 15.69 3.25 9.22
CA ILE A 139 16.08 2.87 7.87
C ILE A 139 16.05 4.10 6.96
N THR A 140 17.15 4.35 6.27
CA THR A 140 17.26 5.39 5.24
C THR A 140 17.47 4.74 3.88
N LEU A 141 16.67 5.14 2.90
CA LEU A 141 16.78 4.61 1.54
C LEU A 141 17.96 5.26 0.80
N ARG A 142 18.60 4.49 -0.10
CA ARG A 142 19.70 5.00 -0.93
C ARG A 142 19.20 6.00 -1.97
N ASN A 143 18.04 5.74 -2.57
CA ASN A 143 17.44 6.65 -3.54
C ASN A 143 16.83 7.84 -2.80
N LYS A 144 17.37 9.04 -3.07
CA LYS A 144 16.97 10.28 -2.38
C LYS A 144 15.63 10.84 -2.84
N ASP A 145 15.06 10.32 -3.93
CA ASP A 145 13.74 10.71 -4.41
C ASP A 145 12.62 10.01 -3.65
N TYR A 146 12.96 9.04 -2.81
CA TYR A 146 12.02 8.23 -2.04
C TYR A 146 12.34 8.29 -0.56
N LYS A 147 11.28 8.15 0.25
CA LYS A 147 11.43 8.01 1.70
C LYS A 147 10.68 6.80 2.21
N LEU A 148 11.27 6.12 3.17
CA LEU A 148 10.57 5.16 4.00
C LEU A 148 9.85 5.96 5.10
N LEU A 149 8.53 5.84 5.12
CA LEU A 149 7.67 6.54 6.07
C LEU A 149 7.12 5.55 7.09
N ILE A 150 6.94 6.03 8.31
CA ILE A 150 6.38 5.25 9.41
C ILE A 150 5.20 5.99 10.03
N TYR A 151 4.18 5.22 10.40
CA TYR A 151 3.06 5.69 11.21
C TYR A 151 3.01 4.88 12.50
N TYR A 152 2.95 5.57 13.62
CA TYR A 152 2.81 4.95 14.94
C TYR A 152 1.34 4.84 15.28
N THR A 153 0.85 3.61 15.50
CA THR A 153 -0.58 3.36 15.73
C THR A 153 -1.03 3.65 17.16
N ASP A 154 -0.08 3.88 18.04
CA ASP A 154 -0.41 4.24 19.45
C ASP A 154 0.28 5.51 19.93
#